data_bf766ed4410e07c2432494b8a74afb9f
#
_entry.id   bf766ed4410e07c2432494b8a74afb9f
#
_cell.length_a   1.000
_cell.length_b   1.000
_cell.length_c   1.000
_cell.angle_alpha   90.00
_cell.angle_beta   90.00
_cell.angle_gamma   90.00
#
_symmetry.space_group_name_H-M   'P 1'
#
loop_
_entity.id
_entity.type
_entity.pdbx_description
1 polymer ?
#
loop_
_entity_poly.entity_id
_entity_poly.type
_entity_poly.pdbx_seq_one_letter_code
_entity_poly.pdbx_strand_id
1 'polypeptide(L)'
;IALVGASSTGKTTVFELLKNKFPKYEFVNESTRSVAEYGFPINEAGTSETQLAISSFHLEALLKPYNLILDRCYMDLVVYSHFMDNIDAKVLDFIEDTWNRVKSEYTHYIYFPIEFDSVDDGVRSVNEDWREKIDKEFQLLLEGVREPYLTVTGSPMQRVNQILEYIK
;
A
#
# COMPACT_ATOMS: atom_id res chain seq x y z
N ILE A 1 -2.88 -9.71 -5.73
CA ILE A 1 -3.78 -8.54 -5.63
C ILE A 1 -3.25 -7.61 -4.57
N ALA A 2 -3.05 -6.33 -4.88
CA ALA A 2 -2.56 -5.33 -3.94
C ALA A 2 -3.63 -4.25 -3.69
N LEU A 3 -3.92 -3.95 -2.41
CA LEU A 3 -4.75 -2.82 -2.02
C LEU A 3 -3.85 -1.62 -1.79
N VAL A 4 -4.02 -0.55 -2.56
CA VAL A 4 -3.14 0.63 -2.57
C VAL A 4 -3.91 1.93 -2.35
N GLY A 5 -3.23 2.96 -1.89
CA GLY A 5 -3.78 4.29 -1.64
C GLY A 5 -3.29 4.92 -0.34
N ALA A 6 -3.57 6.18 -0.12
CA ALA A 6 -3.14 6.94 1.05
C ALA A 6 -3.66 6.35 2.38
N SER A 7 -3.13 6.81 3.50
CA SER A 7 -3.62 6.42 4.84
C SER A 7 -5.09 6.78 5.02
N SER A 8 -5.80 6.10 5.93
CA SER A 8 -7.20 6.37 6.29
C SER A 8 -8.22 6.34 5.14
N THR A 9 -7.95 5.59 4.06
CA THR A 9 -8.89 5.41 2.93
C THR A 9 -9.78 4.17 3.04
N GLY A 10 -9.72 3.44 4.16
CA GLY A 10 -10.56 2.26 4.42
C GLY A 10 -10.04 0.93 3.86
N LYS A 11 -8.78 0.86 3.38
CA LYS A 11 -8.15 -0.38 2.87
C LYS A 11 -8.25 -1.53 3.85
N THR A 12 -7.76 -1.36 5.07
CA THR A 12 -7.75 -2.40 6.10
C THR A 12 -9.15 -2.91 6.44
N THR A 13 -10.16 -2.03 6.46
CA THR A 13 -11.56 -2.44 6.68
C THR A 13 -12.05 -3.36 5.57
N VAL A 14 -11.80 -3.01 4.31
CA VAL A 14 -12.17 -3.83 3.16
C VAL A 14 -11.34 -5.12 3.11
N PHE A 15 -10.04 -5.04 3.40
CA PHE A 15 -9.14 -6.20 3.50
C PHE A 15 -9.68 -7.26 4.46
N GLU A 16 -10.13 -6.88 5.67
CA GLU A 16 -10.72 -7.80 6.63
C GLU A 16 -12.02 -8.44 6.11
N LEU A 17 -12.86 -7.67 5.42
CA LEU A 17 -14.09 -8.19 4.82
C LEU A 17 -13.84 -9.18 3.67
N LEU A 18 -12.74 -9.00 2.93
CA LEU A 18 -12.35 -9.89 1.84
C LEU A 18 -11.89 -11.27 2.31
N LYS A 19 -11.38 -11.42 3.54
CA LYS A 19 -10.90 -12.71 4.07
C LYS A 19 -11.93 -13.83 3.94
N ASN A 20 -13.20 -13.52 4.19
CA ASN A 20 -14.29 -14.49 4.07
C ASN A 20 -14.75 -14.73 2.61
N LYS A 21 -14.29 -13.93 1.65
CA LYS A 21 -14.69 -13.99 0.24
C LYS A 21 -13.66 -14.71 -0.63
N PHE A 22 -12.41 -14.72 -0.21
CA PHE A 22 -11.28 -15.33 -0.93
C PHE A 22 -10.59 -16.40 -0.10
N PRO A 23 -11.26 -17.55 0.22
CA PRO A 23 -10.70 -18.58 1.10
C PRO A 23 -9.47 -19.31 0.54
N LYS A 24 -9.17 -19.12 -0.75
CA LYS A 24 -8.00 -19.70 -1.42
C LYS A 24 -6.81 -18.75 -1.49
N TYR A 25 -6.94 -17.54 -0.96
CA TYR A 25 -5.89 -16.54 -0.92
C TYR A 25 -5.29 -16.44 0.48
N GLU A 26 -3.99 -16.22 0.54
CA GLU A 26 -3.33 -15.80 1.77
C GLU A 26 -3.42 -14.28 1.90
N PHE A 27 -3.64 -13.80 3.10
CA PHE A 27 -3.79 -12.37 3.40
C PHE A 27 -2.56 -11.86 4.13
N VAL A 28 -1.91 -10.84 3.57
CA VAL A 28 -0.71 -10.22 4.14
C VAL A 28 -1.08 -8.84 4.68
N ASN A 29 -0.94 -8.66 5.99
CA ASN A 29 -1.24 -7.41 6.68
C ASN A 29 -0.22 -6.32 6.37
N GLU A 30 -0.58 -5.07 6.64
CA GLU A 30 0.28 -3.88 6.52
C GLU A 30 1.57 -4.03 7.35
N SER A 31 2.72 -3.99 6.70
CA SER A 31 4.04 -4.15 7.34
C SER A 31 4.50 -2.91 8.13
N THR A 32 4.01 -1.72 7.78
CA THR A 32 4.39 -0.46 8.43
C THR A 32 4.09 -0.48 9.92
N ARG A 33 2.99 -1.11 10.35
CA ARG A 33 2.66 -1.25 11.78
C ARG A 33 3.67 -2.11 12.51
N SER A 34 4.08 -3.23 11.93
CA SER A 34 5.10 -4.11 12.51
C SER A 34 6.45 -3.38 12.65
N VAL A 35 6.82 -2.58 11.65
CA VAL A 35 8.05 -1.79 11.69
C VAL A 35 7.98 -0.71 12.79
N ALA A 36 6.82 -0.05 12.97
CA ALA A 36 6.59 0.90 14.05
C ALA A 36 6.67 0.25 15.44
N GLU A 37 6.14 -0.97 15.60
CA GLU A 37 6.24 -1.75 16.86
C GLU A 37 7.70 -2.08 17.23
N TYR A 38 8.59 -2.21 16.25
CA TYR A 38 10.03 -2.36 16.47
C TYR A 38 10.74 -1.03 16.79
N GLY A 39 9.99 0.09 16.89
CA GLY A 39 10.51 1.40 17.27
C GLY A 39 11.07 2.23 16.13
N PHE A 40 10.88 1.84 14.87
CA PHE A 40 11.27 2.67 13.74
C PHE A 40 10.30 3.85 13.57
N PRO A 41 10.80 5.06 13.27
CA PRO A 41 9.95 6.19 12.93
C PRO A 41 9.24 5.93 11.59
N ILE A 42 7.98 6.33 11.49
CA ILE A 42 7.14 6.11 10.30
C ILE A 42 6.54 7.42 9.79
N ASN A 43 5.83 7.36 8.67
CA ASN A 43 5.21 8.51 7.98
C ASN A 43 6.27 9.57 7.63
N GLU A 44 5.99 10.85 7.86
CA GLU A 44 6.90 11.97 7.56
C GLU A 44 8.25 11.86 8.29
N ALA A 45 8.28 11.22 9.47
CA ALA A 45 9.49 10.99 10.24
C ALA A 45 10.27 9.73 9.81
N GLY A 46 9.78 9.00 8.83
CA GLY A 46 10.44 7.79 8.32
C GLY A 46 11.88 8.04 7.83
N THR A 47 12.72 7.03 7.96
CA THR A 47 14.14 7.09 7.58
C THR A 47 14.47 6.02 6.53
N SER A 48 15.69 6.06 6.00
CA SER A 48 16.22 5.03 5.12
C SER A 48 16.13 3.63 5.72
N GLU A 49 16.43 3.48 7.00
CA GLU A 49 16.34 2.20 7.73
C GLU A 49 14.89 1.71 7.83
N THR A 50 13.95 2.63 8.07
CA THR A 50 12.51 2.33 8.06
C THR A 50 12.09 1.75 6.72
N GLN A 51 12.49 2.41 5.63
CA GLN A 51 12.11 2.00 4.29
C GLN A 51 12.76 0.67 3.86
N LEU A 52 14.01 0.44 4.25
CA LEU A 52 14.68 -0.85 4.02
C LEU A 52 13.99 -1.99 4.81
N ALA A 53 13.57 -1.72 6.05
CA ALA A 53 12.82 -2.70 6.85
C ALA A 53 11.47 -3.03 6.20
N ILE A 54 10.70 -2.02 5.77
CA ILE A 54 9.41 -2.23 5.06
C ILE A 54 9.64 -2.96 3.73
N SER A 55 10.69 -2.61 2.98
CA SER A 55 11.07 -3.29 1.73
C SER A 55 11.25 -4.78 1.92
N SER A 56 11.93 -5.20 3.01
CA SER A 56 12.16 -6.63 3.29
C SER A 56 10.87 -7.41 3.47
N PHE A 57 9.86 -6.85 4.16
CA PHE A 57 8.55 -7.48 4.33
C PHE A 57 7.80 -7.62 2.99
N HIS A 58 7.84 -6.60 2.14
CA HIS A 58 7.19 -6.69 0.82
C HIS A 58 7.86 -7.70 -0.09
N LEU A 59 9.20 -7.77 -0.08
CA LEU A 59 9.94 -8.76 -0.87
C LEU A 59 9.70 -10.18 -0.35
N GLU A 60 9.67 -10.38 0.99
CA GLU A 60 9.31 -11.67 1.58
C GLU A 60 7.91 -12.13 1.13
N ALA A 61 6.93 -11.21 1.11
CA ALA A 61 5.59 -11.55 0.64
C ALA A 61 5.58 -12.08 -0.80
N LEU A 62 6.38 -11.49 -1.69
CA LEU A 62 6.48 -11.93 -3.10
C LEU A 62 7.13 -13.31 -3.27
N LEU A 63 7.87 -13.81 -2.28
CA LEU A 63 8.45 -15.17 -2.31
C LEU A 63 7.45 -16.26 -1.95
N LYS A 64 6.28 -15.93 -1.44
CA LYS A 64 5.27 -16.91 -1.03
C LYS A 64 4.64 -17.59 -2.26
N PRO A 65 4.48 -18.93 -2.24
CA PRO A 65 3.97 -19.68 -3.39
C PRO A 65 2.44 -19.68 -3.50
N TYR A 66 1.76 -18.68 -2.94
CA TYR A 66 0.30 -18.62 -2.85
C TYR A 66 -0.26 -17.41 -3.60
N ASN A 67 -1.54 -17.48 -3.94
CA ASN A 67 -2.27 -16.26 -4.35
C ASN A 67 -2.44 -15.35 -3.13
N LEU A 68 -1.98 -14.10 -3.24
CA LEU A 68 -1.97 -13.16 -2.14
C LEU A 68 -2.96 -12.02 -2.34
N ILE A 69 -3.56 -11.57 -1.23
CA ILE A 69 -4.18 -10.26 -1.11
C ILE A 69 -3.37 -9.48 -0.06
N LEU A 70 -2.82 -8.34 -0.46
CA LEU A 70 -1.92 -7.55 0.38
C LEU A 70 -2.60 -6.24 0.78
N ASP A 71 -2.60 -5.92 2.08
CA ASP A 71 -2.89 -4.58 2.58
C ASP A 71 -1.62 -3.75 2.46
N ARG A 72 -1.47 -3.00 1.38
CA ARG A 72 -0.29 -2.32 0.84
C ARG A 72 0.66 -3.25 0.07
N CYS A 73 1.48 -2.66 -0.76
CA CYS A 73 2.48 -3.37 -1.56
C CYS A 73 3.74 -2.52 -1.78
N TYR A 74 4.64 -2.97 -2.63
CA TYR A 74 5.89 -2.23 -2.90
C TYR A 74 5.65 -0.83 -3.52
N MET A 75 4.52 -0.61 -4.20
CA MET A 75 4.11 0.72 -4.70
C MET A 75 3.97 1.72 -3.54
N ASP A 76 3.35 1.29 -2.42
CA ASP A 76 3.23 2.14 -1.21
C ASP A 76 4.61 2.60 -0.73
N LEU A 77 5.60 1.69 -0.70
CA LEU A 77 6.96 2.01 -0.30
C LEU A 77 7.56 3.11 -1.18
N VAL A 78 7.43 3.02 -2.51
CA VAL A 78 7.91 4.04 -3.45
C VAL A 78 7.23 5.37 -3.18
N VAL A 79 5.89 5.38 -3.17
CA VAL A 79 5.09 6.60 -2.96
C VAL A 79 5.50 7.32 -1.69
N TYR A 80 5.54 6.61 -0.56
CA TYR A 80 5.88 7.24 0.72
C TYR A 80 7.34 7.71 0.77
N SER A 81 8.27 6.99 0.13
CA SER A 81 9.69 7.37 0.07
C SER A 81 9.94 8.69 -0.65
N HIS A 82 9.15 9.02 -1.68
CA HIS A 82 9.27 10.29 -2.41
C HIS A 82 8.96 11.53 -1.56
N PHE A 83 8.27 11.37 -0.44
CA PHE A 83 7.84 12.48 0.43
C PHE A 83 8.50 12.44 1.82
N MET A 84 9.57 11.67 1.98
CA MET A 84 10.35 11.62 3.20
C MET A 84 11.61 12.48 3.10
N ASP A 85 11.77 13.44 4.01
CA ASP A 85 12.93 14.36 4.01
C ASP A 85 14.25 13.67 4.40
N ASN A 86 14.18 12.53 5.09
CA ASN A 86 15.33 11.85 5.70
C ASN A 86 15.71 10.54 4.99
N ILE A 87 15.46 10.44 3.69
CA ILE A 87 15.87 9.28 2.91
C ILE A 87 17.18 9.53 2.16
N ASP A 88 18.11 8.59 2.27
CA ASP A 88 19.35 8.62 1.47
C ASP A 88 19.04 8.34 0.00
N ALA A 89 19.65 9.11 -0.91
CA ALA A 89 19.41 8.98 -2.34
C ALA A 89 19.69 7.57 -2.88
N LYS A 90 20.70 6.86 -2.35
CA LYS A 90 20.99 5.47 -2.79
C LYS A 90 19.92 4.48 -2.32
N VAL A 91 19.28 4.76 -1.18
CA VAL A 91 18.17 3.95 -0.70
C VAL A 91 16.95 4.21 -1.56
N LEU A 92 16.69 5.46 -1.92
CA LEU A 92 15.61 5.81 -2.85
C LEU A 92 15.82 5.14 -4.22
N ASP A 93 17.02 5.27 -4.80
CA ASP A 93 17.38 4.61 -6.06
C ASP A 93 17.16 3.08 -5.98
N PHE A 94 17.57 2.45 -4.87
CA PHE A 94 17.35 1.02 -4.64
C PHE A 94 15.86 0.66 -4.61
N ILE A 95 15.04 1.48 -3.96
CA ILE A 95 13.59 1.26 -3.87
C ILE A 95 12.93 1.38 -5.25
N GLU A 96 13.28 2.39 -6.03
CA GLU A 96 12.77 2.61 -7.38
C GLU A 96 13.21 1.50 -8.36
N ASP A 97 14.47 1.12 -8.32
CA ASP A 97 15.01 0.03 -9.12
C ASP A 97 14.32 -1.31 -8.78
N THR A 98 14.11 -1.56 -7.50
CA THR A 98 13.41 -2.76 -7.03
C THR A 98 11.94 -2.74 -7.50
N TRP A 99 11.24 -1.62 -7.35
CA TRP A 99 9.89 -1.45 -7.87
C TRP A 99 9.79 -1.80 -9.36
N ASN A 100 10.71 -1.26 -10.17
CA ASN A 100 10.73 -1.53 -11.61
C ASN A 100 10.90 -3.01 -11.97
N ARG A 101 11.47 -3.82 -11.06
CA ARG A 101 11.63 -5.27 -11.23
C ARG A 101 10.42 -6.07 -10.75
N VAL A 102 9.75 -5.61 -9.67
CA VAL A 102 8.71 -6.42 -9.00
C VAL A 102 7.28 -5.98 -9.32
N LYS A 103 7.06 -4.82 -9.95
CA LYS A 103 5.71 -4.29 -10.20
C LYS A 103 4.83 -5.23 -11.04
N SER A 104 5.41 -6.05 -11.91
CA SER A 104 4.68 -7.04 -12.72
C SER A 104 4.31 -8.33 -11.94
N GLU A 105 4.80 -8.50 -10.72
CA GLU A 105 4.37 -9.61 -9.85
C GLU A 105 2.97 -9.40 -9.28
N TYR A 106 2.48 -8.15 -9.28
CA TYR A 106 1.13 -7.80 -8.84
C TYR A 106 0.15 -7.88 -10.01
N THR A 107 -0.73 -8.87 -10.04
CA THR A 107 -1.66 -9.09 -11.14
C THR A 107 -2.79 -8.07 -11.21
N HIS A 108 -3.17 -7.46 -10.08
CA HIS A 108 -4.23 -6.44 -9.98
C HIS A 108 -3.91 -5.46 -8.85
N TYR A 109 -4.18 -4.19 -9.12
CA TYR A 109 -4.17 -3.14 -8.10
C TYR A 109 -5.60 -2.69 -7.81
N ILE A 110 -5.92 -2.56 -6.53
CA ILE A 110 -7.19 -1.99 -6.07
C ILE A 110 -6.87 -0.67 -5.38
N TYR A 111 -7.22 0.41 -6.03
CA TYR A 111 -6.93 1.76 -5.56
C TYR A 111 -8.10 2.31 -4.73
N PHE A 112 -7.75 2.85 -3.58
CA PHE A 112 -8.65 3.47 -2.62
C PHE A 112 -8.36 4.98 -2.55
N PRO A 113 -9.11 5.82 -3.28
CA PRO A 113 -8.94 7.27 -3.23
C PRO A 113 -9.33 7.83 -1.85
N ILE A 114 -8.92 9.06 -1.58
CA ILE A 114 -9.37 9.80 -0.41
C ILE A 114 -10.86 10.15 -0.59
N GLU A 115 -11.72 9.62 0.28
CA GLU A 115 -13.16 9.96 0.35
C GLU A 115 -13.58 10.42 1.76
N PHE A 116 -12.67 10.31 2.74
CA PHE A 116 -12.96 10.62 4.15
C PHE A 116 -11.79 11.38 4.75
N ASP A 117 -12.07 12.14 5.79
CA ASP A 117 -11.05 12.78 6.61
C ASP A 117 -10.16 11.72 7.28
N SER A 118 -8.93 12.10 7.62
CA SER A 118 -8.03 11.21 8.34
C SER A 118 -8.55 10.95 9.76
N VAL A 119 -8.26 9.75 10.25
CA VAL A 119 -8.56 9.36 11.63
C VAL A 119 -7.24 9.16 12.36
N ASP A 120 -7.06 9.90 13.46
CA ASP A 120 -5.91 9.72 14.35
C ASP A 120 -6.06 8.40 15.10
N ASP A 121 -5.19 7.43 14.78
CA ASP A 121 -5.08 6.15 15.49
C ASP A 121 -3.72 6.01 16.20
N GLY A 122 -2.97 7.12 16.32
CA GLY A 122 -1.65 7.17 16.93
C GLY A 122 -0.52 6.58 16.06
N VAL A 123 -0.83 6.08 14.88
CA VAL A 123 0.12 5.46 13.92
C VAL A 123 0.13 6.22 12.60
N ARG A 124 -1.03 6.65 12.12
CA ARG A 124 -1.18 7.32 10.82
C ARG A 124 -0.94 8.82 10.93
N SER A 125 -0.35 9.39 9.88
CA SER A 125 -0.30 10.85 9.76
C SER A 125 -1.71 11.43 9.64
N VAL A 126 -1.95 12.53 10.33
CA VAL A 126 -3.16 13.38 10.23
C VAL A 126 -2.91 14.65 9.41
N ASN A 127 -1.75 14.75 8.75
CA ASN A 127 -1.42 15.87 7.88
C ASN A 127 -2.12 15.68 6.52
N GLU A 128 -3.22 16.39 6.30
CA GLU A 128 -4.03 16.27 5.09
C GLU A 128 -3.27 16.72 3.83
N ASP A 129 -2.46 17.77 3.88
CA ASP A 129 -1.66 18.23 2.74
C ASP A 129 -0.65 17.16 2.29
N TRP A 130 -0.04 16.48 3.24
CA TRP A 130 0.87 15.38 2.95
C TRP A 130 0.12 14.18 2.38
N ARG A 131 -1.03 13.85 2.96
CA ARG A 131 -1.91 12.76 2.52
C ARG A 131 -2.42 12.97 1.10
N GLU A 132 -2.79 14.21 0.71
CA GLU A 132 -3.18 14.54 -0.67
C GLU A 132 -2.02 14.38 -1.66
N LYS A 133 -0.79 14.75 -1.28
CA LYS A 133 0.39 14.52 -2.12
C LYS A 133 0.63 13.03 -2.35
N ILE A 134 0.54 12.24 -1.30
CA ILE A 134 0.63 10.78 -1.35
C ILE A 134 -0.44 10.20 -2.30
N ASP A 135 -1.67 10.66 -2.21
CA ASP A 135 -2.77 10.17 -3.05
C ASP A 135 -2.56 10.49 -4.54
N LYS A 136 -2.09 11.70 -4.85
CA LYS A 136 -1.73 12.10 -6.23
C LYS A 136 -0.61 11.23 -6.80
N GLU A 137 0.39 10.91 -5.99
CA GLU A 137 1.50 10.07 -6.42
C GLU A 137 1.05 8.63 -6.71
N PHE A 138 0.12 8.07 -5.91
CA PHE A 138 -0.51 6.79 -6.24
C PHE A 138 -1.17 6.81 -7.61
N GLN A 139 -1.92 7.85 -7.94
CA GLN A 139 -2.57 7.99 -9.24
C GLN A 139 -1.56 8.01 -10.38
N LEU A 140 -0.47 8.78 -10.23
CA LEU A 140 0.60 8.85 -11.23
C LEU A 140 1.29 7.49 -11.46
N LEU A 141 1.61 6.76 -10.39
CA LEU A 141 2.24 5.45 -10.51
C LEU A 141 1.29 4.41 -11.11
N LEU A 142 0.00 4.46 -10.78
CA LEU A 142 -1.01 3.56 -11.36
C LEU A 142 -1.21 3.78 -12.85
N GLU A 143 -1.11 5.01 -13.34
CA GLU A 143 -1.12 5.31 -14.78
C GLU A 143 0.13 4.74 -15.49
N GLY A 144 1.23 4.58 -14.76
CA GLY A 144 2.52 4.07 -15.27
C GLY A 144 2.66 2.55 -15.26
N VAL A 145 1.78 1.80 -14.57
CA VAL A 145 1.79 0.33 -14.59
C VAL A 145 1.01 -0.22 -15.78
N ARG A 146 1.38 -1.41 -16.23
CA ARG A 146 0.66 -2.11 -17.33
C ARG A 146 -0.47 -3.00 -16.81
N GLU A 147 -0.37 -3.40 -15.55
CA GLU A 147 -1.30 -4.27 -14.88
C GLU A 147 -2.63 -3.53 -14.66
N PRO A 148 -3.77 -4.23 -14.78
CA PRO A 148 -5.06 -3.60 -14.61
C PRO A 148 -5.25 -3.12 -13.16
N TYR A 149 -5.90 -1.96 -13.01
CA TYR A 149 -6.29 -1.49 -11.68
C TYR A 149 -7.77 -1.09 -11.64
N LEU A 150 -8.35 -1.17 -10.45
CA LEU A 150 -9.72 -0.77 -10.16
C LEU A 150 -9.71 0.33 -9.10
N THR A 151 -10.37 1.44 -9.34
CA THR A 151 -10.69 2.43 -8.31
C THR A 151 -11.99 2.06 -7.63
N VAL A 152 -11.97 1.90 -6.29
CA VAL A 152 -13.15 1.55 -5.49
C VAL A 152 -13.61 2.72 -4.63
N THR A 153 -14.94 2.94 -4.58
CA THR A 153 -15.55 4.07 -3.89
C THR A 153 -16.79 3.66 -3.09
N GLY A 154 -17.21 4.50 -2.17
CA GLY A 154 -18.41 4.30 -1.37
C GLY A 154 -18.19 3.52 -0.07
N SER A 155 -19.25 2.89 0.45
CA SER A 155 -19.19 2.13 1.70
C SER A 155 -18.31 0.89 1.60
N PRO A 156 -17.81 0.34 2.73
CA PRO A 156 -16.96 -0.86 2.71
C PRO A 156 -17.58 -2.04 1.94
N MET A 157 -18.86 -2.28 2.07
CA MET A 157 -19.55 -3.36 1.35
C MET A 157 -19.69 -3.09 -0.15
N GLN A 158 -19.89 -1.83 -0.56
CA GLN A 158 -19.90 -1.47 -1.98
C GLN A 158 -18.54 -1.72 -2.60
N ARG A 159 -17.45 -1.33 -1.94
CA ARG A 159 -16.07 -1.58 -2.38
C ARG A 159 -15.76 -3.08 -2.47
N VAL A 160 -16.18 -3.88 -1.48
CA VAL A 160 -16.06 -5.35 -1.55
C VAL A 160 -16.77 -5.91 -2.80
N ASN A 161 -17.99 -5.46 -3.08
CA ASN A 161 -18.74 -5.93 -4.25
C ASN A 161 -18.06 -5.53 -5.57
N GLN A 162 -17.54 -4.31 -5.68
CA GLN A 162 -16.76 -3.84 -6.84
C GLN A 162 -15.53 -4.74 -7.07
N ILE A 163 -14.80 -5.08 -6.01
CA ILE A 163 -13.64 -5.98 -6.08
C ILE A 163 -14.04 -7.38 -6.52
N LEU A 164 -15.11 -7.94 -5.96
CA LEU A 164 -15.63 -9.27 -6.33
C LEU A 164 -16.09 -9.35 -7.78
N GLU A 165 -16.62 -8.26 -8.34
CA GLU A 165 -17.01 -8.19 -9.75
C GLU A 165 -15.79 -8.07 -10.67
N TYR A 166 -14.77 -7.36 -10.24
CA TYR A 166 -13.56 -7.11 -11.02
C TYR A 166 -12.64 -8.33 -11.13
N ILE A 167 -12.58 -9.15 -10.07
CA ILE A 167 -11.66 -10.31 -9.97
C ILE A 167 -12.32 -11.62 -10.50
N LYS A 168 -13.49 -11.54 -11.06
CA LYS A 168 -14.13 -12.71 -11.73
C LYS A 168 -13.34 -13.08 -12.97
#